data_23e0155231eab8ed7d83507e631acfd9
#
_entry.id   23e0155231eab8ed7d83507e631acfd9
#
_cell.length_a   1.000
_cell.length_b   1.000
_cell.length_c   1.000
_cell.angle_alpha   90.00
_cell.angle_beta   90.00
_cell.angle_gamma   90.00
#
_symmetry.space_group_name_H-M   'P 1'
#
loop_
_entity.id
_entity.type
_entity.pdbx_description
1 polymer ?
#
loop_
_entity_poly.entity_id
_entity_poly.type
_entity_poly.pdbx_seq_one_letter_code
_entity_poly.pdbx_strand_id
1 'polypeptide(L)'
;MIRETYYGALFTALGGLQTGGTVKTADRRVRFLNEMAAAELPALFMAVDRQQTIQRRGQPARHQLGARLFLYAANPDRHTAAGIALNALIDAVEAVLAPPGGAETQTLGGLVSHAWIEGPVEVFEGPQGERSAAILAVQMLVP
;
A
#
# COMPACT_ATOMS: atom_id res chain seq x y z
N MET A 1 -11.19 -18.28 -10.05
CA MET A 1 -10.79 -17.04 -9.35
C MET A 1 -10.29 -16.02 -10.35
N ILE A 2 -10.72 -14.79 -10.20
CA ILE A 2 -10.22 -13.68 -11.03
C ILE A 2 -9.36 -12.79 -10.12
N ARG A 3 -8.04 -12.92 -10.25
CA ARG A 3 -7.07 -12.21 -9.40
C ARG A 3 -7.25 -10.70 -9.42
N GLU A 4 -7.55 -10.16 -10.57
CA GLU A 4 -7.72 -8.70 -10.73
C GLU A 4 -8.86 -8.14 -9.86
N THR A 5 -9.88 -8.92 -9.59
CA THR A 5 -10.97 -8.52 -8.69
C THR A 5 -10.44 -8.15 -7.30
N TYR A 6 -9.50 -8.92 -6.77
CA TYR A 6 -8.94 -8.72 -5.44
C TYR A 6 -7.93 -7.57 -5.42
N TYR A 7 -7.07 -7.49 -6.42
CA TYR A 7 -6.14 -6.35 -6.53
C TYR A 7 -6.90 -5.04 -6.76
N GLY A 8 -7.95 -5.07 -7.57
CA GLY A 8 -8.81 -3.91 -7.78
C GLY A 8 -9.49 -3.45 -6.49
N ALA A 9 -9.97 -4.38 -5.67
CA ALA A 9 -10.58 -4.05 -4.38
C ALA A 9 -9.57 -3.44 -3.41
N LEU A 10 -8.36 -3.99 -3.34
CA LEU A 10 -7.29 -3.43 -2.52
C LEU A 10 -6.95 -2.00 -2.98
N PHE A 11 -6.77 -1.81 -4.27
CA PHE A 11 -6.45 -0.50 -4.81
C PHE A 11 -7.60 0.51 -4.60
N THR A 12 -8.84 0.08 -4.73
CA THR A 12 -10.00 0.93 -4.45
C THR A 12 -10.02 1.38 -2.98
N ALA A 13 -9.74 0.47 -2.05
CA ALA A 13 -9.65 0.81 -0.62
C ALA A 13 -8.54 1.85 -0.37
N LEU A 14 -7.36 1.67 -0.96
CA LEU A 14 -6.25 2.60 -0.85
C LEU A 14 -6.52 3.93 -1.58
N GLY A 15 -7.34 3.89 -2.64
CA GLY A 15 -7.73 5.08 -3.40
C GLY A 15 -8.50 6.12 -2.60
N GLY A 16 -9.07 5.73 -1.47
CA GLY A 16 -9.68 6.67 -0.52
C GLY A 16 -8.69 7.72 -0.01
N LEU A 17 -7.40 7.41 0.02
CA LEU A 17 -6.36 8.37 0.39
C LEU A 17 -6.20 9.49 -0.64
N GLN A 18 -6.42 9.21 -1.91
CA GLN A 18 -6.43 10.24 -2.95
C GLN A 18 -7.69 11.09 -2.87
N THR A 19 -8.84 10.46 -2.74
CA THR A 19 -10.12 11.16 -2.59
C THR A 19 -10.14 12.06 -1.35
N GLY A 20 -9.57 11.57 -0.25
CA GLY A 20 -9.46 12.33 1.01
C GLY A 20 -8.33 13.37 1.02
N GLY A 21 -7.52 13.48 -0.02
CA GLY A 21 -6.46 14.46 -0.14
C GLY A 21 -5.15 14.11 0.53
N THR A 22 -5.01 12.91 1.10
CA THR A 22 -3.77 12.46 1.75
C THR A 22 -2.66 12.27 0.73
N VAL A 23 -2.99 11.74 -0.45
CA VAL A 23 -2.08 11.66 -1.59
C VAL A 23 -2.66 12.43 -2.77
N LYS A 24 -1.80 12.99 -3.60
CA LYS A 24 -2.21 13.68 -4.83
C LYS A 24 -2.28 12.74 -6.02
N THR A 25 -1.45 11.71 -6.01
CA THR A 25 -1.38 10.72 -7.09
C THR A 25 -1.53 9.33 -6.50
N ALA A 26 -2.38 8.50 -7.12
CA ALA A 26 -2.49 7.08 -6.83
C ALA A 26 -2.66 6.34 -8.14
N ASP A 27 -1.79 5.36 -8.40
CA ASP A 27 -1.82 4.59 -9.64
C ASP A 27 -1.27 3.18 -9.41
N ARG A 28 -1.63 2.29 -10.30
CA ARG A 28 -1.09 0.93 -10.33
C ARG A 28 0.17 0.82 -11.20
N ARG A 29 0.42 1.81 -12.05
CA ARG A 29 1.65 1.88 -12.81
C ARG A 29 2.68 2.68 -12.03
N VAL A 30 3.67 1.97 -11.47
CA VAL A 30 4.72 2.59 -10.66
C VAL A 30 5.59 3.50 -11.52
N ARG A 31 5.84 4.71 -11.02
CA ARG A 31 6.82 5.64 -11.58
C ARG A 31 7.95 5.85 -10.58
N PHE A 32 9.15 6.15 -11.08
CA PHE A 32 10.28 6.44 -10.21
C PHE A 32 10.10 7.79 -9.50
N LEU A 33 10.60 7.87 -8.27
CA LEU A 33 10.48 9.08 -7.45
C LEU A 33 11.07 10.32 -8.15
N ASN A 34 12.20 10.17 -8.81
CA ASN A 34 12.88 11.26 -9.51
C ASN A 34 12.14 11.73 -10.79
N GLU A 35 11.20 10.94 -11.29
CA GLU A 35 10.36 11.32 -12.43
C GLU A 35 9.09 12.05 -12.03
N MET A 36 8.81 12.13 -10.72
CA MET A 36 7.62 12.79 -10.21
C MET A 36 7.81 14.29 -10.15
N ALA A 37 6.81 15.05 -10.62
CA ALA A 37 6.76 16.48 -10.38
C ALA A 37 6.39 16.75 -8.91
N ALA A 38 6.88 17.84 -8.36
CA ALA A 38 6.60 18.21 -6.97
C ALA A 38 5.10 18.31 -6.69
N ALA A 39 4.31 18.77 -7.66
CA ALA A 39 2.85 18.88 -7.54
C ALA A 39 2.13 17.54 -7.50
N GLU A 40 2.79 16.45 -7.89
CA GLU A 40 2.23 15.09 -7.89
C GLU A 40 2.45 14.35 -6.57
N LEU A 41 3.26 14.90 -5.68
CA LEU A 41 3.57 14.31 -4.37
C LEU A 41 2.68 14.90 -3.26
N PRO A 42 2.29 14.13 -2.24
CA PRO A 42 2.60 12.71 -1.99
C PRO A 42 1.92 11.77 -2.99
N ALA A 43 2.52 10.62 -3.21
CA ALA A 43 2.01 9.63 -4.17
C ALA A 43 2.00 8.22 -3.58
N LEU A 44 1.05 7.41 -4.06
CA LEU A 44 0.94 5.99 -3.74
C LEU A 44 0.86 5.20 -5.04
N PHE A 45 1.72 4.20 -5.19
CA PHE A 45 1.67 3.26 -6.30
C PHE A 45 1.55 1.84 -5.79
N MET A 46 0.84 1.00 -6.52
CA MET A 46 0.68 -0.41 -6.17
C MET A 46 1.09 -1.30 -7.33
N ALA A 47 2.00 -2.22 -7.05
CA ALA A 47 2.41 -3.25 -7.98
C ALA A 47 2.02 -4.63 -7.44
N VAL A 48 1.77 -5.56 -8.35
CA VAL A 48 1.57 -6.97 -8.01
C VAL A 48 2.91 -7.56 -7.58
N ASP A 49 2.89 -8.34 -6.51
CA ASP A 49 4.06 -9.05 -5.99
C ASP A 49 3.79 -10.56 -6.01
N ARG A 50 4.42 -11.30 -5.12
CA ARG A 50 4.33 -12.75 -5.07
C ARG A 50 2.91 -13.25 -4.92
N GLN A 51 2.62 -14.36 -5.60
CA GLN A 51 1.36 -15.07 -5.47
C GLN A 51 1.64 -16.53 -5.15
N GLN A 52 0.87 -17.09 -4.23
CA GLN A 52 1.03 -18.47 -3.81
C GLN A 52 -0.34 -19.16 -3.79
N THR A 53 -0.38 -20.37 -4.32
CA THR A 53 -1.53 -21.24 -4.17
C THR A 53 -1.22 -22.27 -3.08
N ILE A 54 -2.11 -22.39 -2.11
CA ILE A 54 -2.02 -23.35 -1.01
C ILE A 54 -3.06 -24.42 -1.25
N GLN A 55 -2.60 -25.62 -1.62
CA GLN A 55 -3.46 -26.76 -1.90
C GLN A 55 -3.16 -27.88 -0.91
N ARG A 56 -4.17 -28.27 -0.15
CA ARG A 56 -4.11 -29.45 0.71
C ARG A 56 -5.05 -30.52 0.18
N ARG A 57 -4.64 -31.77 0.33
CA ARG A 57 -5.43 -32.92 -0.13
C ARG A 57 -6.83 -32.90 0.51
N GLY A 58 -7.87 -32.99 -0.30
CA GLY A 58 -9.24 -33.00 0.15
C GLY A 58 -9.81 -31.65 0.55
N GLN A 59 -9.08 -30.55 0.31
CA GLN A 59 -9.53 -29.19 0.61
C GLN A 59 -9.50 -28.32 -0.64
N PRO A 60 -10.37 -27.31 -0.74
CA PRO A 60 -10.29 -26.33 -1.80
C PRO A 60 -8.94 -25.57 -1.73
N ALA A 61 -8.43 -25.19 -2.90
CA ALA A 61 -7.24 -24.35 -2.97
C ALA A 61 -7.52 -22.98 -2.35
N ARG A 62 -6.54 -22.46 -1.61
CA ARG A 62 -6.51 -21.09 -1.14
C ARG A 62 -5.39 -20.34 -1.83
N HIS A 63 -5.56 -19.05 -1.98
CA HIS A 63 -4.59 -18.22 -2.65
C HIS A 63 -4.13 -17.10 -1.73
N GLN A 64 -2.84 -16.87 -1.70
CA GLN A 64 -2.24 -15.71 -1.05
C GLN A 64 -1.70 -14.80 -2.15
N LEU A 65 -2.25 -13.60 -2.23
CA LEU A 65 -1.90 -12.63 -3.25
C LEU A 65 -1.14 -11.48 -2.60
N GLY A 66 0.06 -11.22 -3.11
CA GLY A 66 0.90 -10.15 -2.61
C GLY A 66 0.84 -8.92 -3.49
N ALA A 67 0.90 -7.76 -2.85
CA ALA A 67 1.08 -6.47 -3.50
C ALA A 67 2.22 -5.72 -2.82
N ARG A 68 2.83 -4.82 -3.57
CA ARG A 68 3.86 -3.94 -3.06
C ARG A 68 3.41 -2.51 -3.24
N LEU A 69 3.41 -1.75 -2.16
CA LEU A 69 3.04 -0.35 -2.16
C LEU A 69 4.29 0.51 -2.15
N PHE A 70 4.32 1.49 -3.03
CA PHE A 70 5.38 2.49 -3.10
C PHE A 70 4.78 3.82 -2.66
N LEU A 71 5.29 4.37 -1.56
CA LEU A 71 4.84 5.64 -1.01
C LEU A 71 5.93 6.67 -1.21
N TYR A 72 5.59 7.78 -1.82
CA TYR A 72 6.53 8.88 -2.06
C TYR A 72 6.04 10.13 -1.35
N ALA A 73 6.94 10.79 -0.64
CA ALA A 73 6.67 12.04 0.03
C ALA A 73 7.70 13.11 -0.34
N ALA A 74 7.28 14.36 -0.29
CA ALA A 74 8.16 15.51 -0.45
C ALA A 74 8.13 16.33 0.81
N ASN A 75 9.29 16.84 1.22
CA ASN A 75 9.40 17.80 2.31
C ASN A 75 10.35 18.92 1.88
N PRO A 76 9.81 20.06 1.41
CA PRO A 76 10.63 21.18 0.97
C PRO A 76 11.23 21.98 2.12
N ASP A 77 10.76 21.79 3.35
CA ASP A 77 11.26 22.50 4.52
C ASP A 77 12.56 21.87 5.01
N ARG A 78 13.66 22.61 4.86
CA ARG A 78 15.00 22.18 5.27
C ARG A 78 15.19 22.02 6.78
N HIS A 79 14.28 22.58 7.57
CA HIS A 79 14.34 22.53 9.04
C HIS A 79 13.50 21.42 9.64
N THR A 80 12.75 20.70 8.81
CA THR A 80 11.90 19.58 9.21
C THR A 80 12.50 18.27 8.72
N ALA A 81 12.52 17.26 9.57
CA ALA A 81 13.02 15.94 9.19
C ALA A 81 12.21 15.35 8.01
N ALA A 82 12.90 14.83 7.02
CA ALA A 82 12.29 14.30 5.80
C ALA A 82 11.30 13.16 6.06
N GLY A 83 11.57 12.37 7.09
CA GLY A 83 10.74 11.20 7.42
C GLY A 83 9.39 11.54 8.03
N ILE A 84 9.15 12.78 8.48
CA ILE A 84 7.88 13.12 9.14
C ILE A 84 6.70 12.95 8.19
N ALA A 85 6.77 13.52 6.99
CA ALA A 85 5.70 13.41 6.00
C ALA A 85 5.52 11.95 5.54
N LEU A 86 6.62 11.22 5.39
CA LEU A 86 6.58 9.81 5.00
C LEU A 86 5.93 8.94 6.08
N ASN A 87 6.27 9.16 7.34
CA ASN A 87 5.67 8.43 8.47
C ASN A 87 4.17 8.66 8.54
N ALA A 88 3.71 9.89 8.34
CA ALA A 88 2.29 10.19 8.30
C ALA A 88 1.57 9.44 7.16
N LEU A 89 2.23 9.29 6.02
CA LEU A 89 1.69 8.55 4.89
C LEU A 89 1.63 7.04 5.16
N ILE A 90 2.65 6.49 5.80
CA ILE A 90 2.66 5.09 6.25
C ILE A 90 1.53 4.85 7.24
N ASP A 91 1.36 5.72 8.22
CA ASP A 91 0.29 5.63 9.21
C ASP A 91 -1.09 5.66 8.55
N ALA A 92 -1.27 6.50 7.53
CA ALA A 92 -2.51 6.59 6.79
C ALA A 92 -2.84 5.28 6.02
N VAL A 93 -1.84 4.65 5.43
CA VAL A 93 -2.00 3.34 4.77
C VAL A 93 -2.35 2.25 5.80
N GLU A 94 -1.67 2.23 6.94
CA GLU A 94 -1.98 1.30 8.02
C GLU A 94 -3.41 1.47 8.51
N ALA A 95 -3.90 2.70 8.61
CA ALA A 95 -5.27 2.98 9.03
C ALA A 95 -6.29 2.45 8.03
N VAL A 96 -6.04 2.55 6.72
CA VAL A 96 -6.92 2.00 5.69
C VAL A 96 -6.99 0.47 5.79
N LEU A 97 -5.88 -0.18 6.07
CA LEU A 97 -5.77 -1.64 6.12
C LEU A 97 -6.02 -2.22 7.52
N ALA A 98 -6.26 -1.38 8.51
CA ALA A 98 -6.64 -1.86 9.84
C ALA A 98 -7.99 -2.57 9.78
N PRO A 99 -8.19 -3.66 10.55
CA PRO A 99 -9.51 -4.26 10.69
C PRO A 99 -10.51 -3.22 11.20
N PRO A 100 -11.73 -3.16 10.65
CA PRO A 100 -12.73 -2.21 11.13
C PRO A 100 -13.13 -2.54 12.57
N GLY A 101 -13.58 -1.54 13.31
CA GLY A 101 -13.81 -1.54 14.75
C GLY A 101 -14.26 -2.87 15.35
N GLY A 102 -13.40 -3.49 16.18
CA GLY A 102 -13.67 -4.75 16.84
C GLY A 102 -13.52 -6.01 15.99
N ALA A 103 -13.29 -5.91 14.68
CA ALA A 103 -13.06 -7.06 13.82
C ALA A 103 -11.61 -7.56 13.96
N GLU A 104 -11.42 -8.88 13.78
CA GLU A 104 -10.10 -9.48 13.81
C GLU A 104 -9.38 -9.42 12.45
N THR A 105 -10.13 -9.22 11.37
CA THR A 105 -9.60 -9.25 10.01
C THR A 105 -10.09 -8.06 9.20
N GLN A 106 -9.27 -7.67 8.21
CA GLN A 106 -9.66 -6.74 7.17
C GLN A 106 -10.10 -7.53 5.95
N THR A 107 -11.38 -7.49 5.62
CA THR A 107 -11.96 -8.31 4.54
C THR A 107 -12.16 -7.56 3.23
N LEU A 108 -11.82 -6.27 3.17
CA LEU A 108 -12.07 -5.42 1.99
C LEU A 108 -13.54 -5.47 1.54
N GLY A 109 -14.45 -5.32 2.50
CA GLY A 109 -15.88 -5.38 2.22
C GLY A 109 -16.45 -6.80 2.07
N GLY A 110 -15.79 -7.80 2.64
CA GLY A 110 -16.21 -9.20 2.60
C GLY A 110 -15.65 -10.00 1.43
N LEU A 111 -14.74 -9.40 0.65
CA LEU A 111 -14.21 -10.02 -0.57
C LEU A 111 -13.05 -10.97 -0.31
N VAL A 112 -12.19 -10.64 0.64
CA VAL A 112 -11.03 -11.47 1.03
C VAL A 112 -11.20 -12.01 2.44
N SER A 113 -10.50 -13.08 2.79
CA SER A 113 -10.51 -13.58 4.16
C SER A 113 -9.75 -12.65 5.11
N HIS A 114 -8.65 -12.10 4.66
CA HIS A 114 -7.85 -11.13 5.39
C HIS A 114 -6.87 -10.41 4.47
N ALA A 115 -6.68 -9.14 4.70
CA ALA A 115 -5.63 -8.33 4.09
C ALA A 115 -4.80 -7.66 5.19
N TRP A 116 -3.46 -7.70 5.07
CA TRP A 116 -2.57 -7.16 6.11
C TRP A 116 -1.26 -6.68 5.50
N ILE A 117 -0.59 -5.78 6.21
CA ILE A 117 0.77 -5.37 5.89
C ILE A 117 1.72 -6.39 6.50
N GLU A 118 2.64 -6.92 5.71
CA GLU A 118 3.56 -7.98 6.12
C GLU A 118 5.02 -7.55 5.99
N GLY A 119 5.80 -7.95 6.98
CA GLY A 119 7.23 -7.74 6.97
C GLY A 119 7.64 -6.31 7.29
N PRO A 120 8.94 -6.02 7.13
CA PRO A 120 9.48 -4.71 7.40
C PRO A 120 9.02 -3.68 6.37
N VAL A 121 8.83 -2.45 6.83
CA VAL A 121 8.68 -1.30 5.94
C VAL A 121 10.08 -0.80 5.59
N GLU A 122 10.41 -0.79 4.31
CA GLU A 122 11.66 -0.21 3.83
C GLU A 122 11.49 1.29 3.66
N VAL A 123 12.36 2.07 4.27
CA VAL A 123 12.29 3.53 4.27
C VAL A 123 13.58 4.10 3.67
N PHE A 124 13.40 5.03 2.74
CA PHE A 124 14.50 5.71 2.06
C PHE A 124 14.32 7.21 2.21
N GLU A 125 15.13 7.84 3.05
CA GLU A 125 15.26 9.30 3.08
C GLU A 125 16.31 9.71 2.05
N GLY A 126 15.97 10.64 1.16
CA GLY A 126 16.93 11.16 0.19
C GLY A 126 18.09 11.88 0.88
N PRO A 127 19.28 11.92 0.26
CA PRO A 127 20.48 12.51 0.88
C PRO A 127 20.30 13.96 1.31
N GLN A 128 19.42 14.71 0.66
CA GLN A 128 19.14 16.10 0.96
C GLN A 128 17.80 16.29 1.68
N GLY A 129 17.09 15.21 1.96
CA GLY A 129 15.85 15.22 2.73
C GLY A 129 14.64 15.84 2.02
N GLU A 130 14.73 16.19 0.75
CA GLU A 130 13.61 16.81 0.02
C GLU A 130 12.54 15.79 -0.39
N ARG A 131 12.94 14.58 -0.70
CA ARG A 131 12.04 13.51 -1.11
C ARG A 131 12.40 12.23 -0.39
N SER A 132 11.37 11.48 -0.04
CA SER A 132 11.52 10.20 0.66
C SER A 132 10.57 9.16 0.06
N ALA A 133 10.90 7.91 0.26
CA ALA A 133 10.11 6.79 -0.23
C ALA A 133 10.00 5.70 0.82
N ALA A 134 8.89 4.99 0.79
CA ALA A 134 8.71 3.76 1.57
C ALA A 134 8.15 2.66 0.68
N ILE A 135 8.51 1.43 0.98
CA ILE A 135 7.98 0.24 0.32
C ILE A 135 7.36 -0.65 1.39
N LEU A 136 6.09 -0.97 1.22
CA LEU A 136 5.35 -1.86 2.08
C LEU A 136 4.88 -3.07 1.28
N ALA A 137 4.91 -4.24 1.90
CA ALA A 137 4.28 -5.44 1.34
C ALA A 137 2.90 -5.63 1.96
N VAL A 138 1.90 -5.89 1.13
CA VAL A 138 0.54 -6.23 1.55
C VAL A 138 0.24 -7.64 1.08
N GLN A 139 -0.37 -8.43 1.94
CA GLN A 139 -0.81 -9.78 1.63
C GLN A 139 -2.33 -9.86 1.72
N MET A 140 -2.93 -10.63 0.83
CA MET A 140 -4.35 -10.95 0.88
C MET A 140 -4.53 -12.45 0.85
N LEU A 141 -5.26 -13.00 1.82
CA LEU A 141 -5.69 -14.39 1.81
C LEU A 141 -7.06 -14.46 1.16
N VAL A 142 -7.14 -15.21 0.07
CA VAL A 142 -8.33 -15.29 -0.77
C VAL A 142 -8.89 -16.70 -0.70
N PRO A 143 -10.23 -16.83 -0.54
CA PRO A 143 -10.89 -18.13 -0.52
C PRO A 143 -10.71 -18.94 -1.80
#